data_adb2b5bfa3f347cc818cf124c612ef2b
#
_entry.id   adb2b5bfa3f347cc818cf124c612ef2b
#
_cell.length_a   1.000
_cell.length_b   1.000
_cell.length_c   1.000
_cell.angle_alpha   90.00
_cell.angle_beta   90.00
_cell.angle_gamma   90.00
#
_symmetry.space_group_name_H-M   'P 1'
#
loop_
_entity.id
_entity.type
_entity.pdbx_description
1 polymer ?
#
loop_
_entity_poly.entity_id
_entity_poly.type
_entity_poly.pdbx_seq_one_letter_code
_entity_poly.pdbx_strand_id
1 'polypeptide(L)'
;MFLTLIFFIALSAVLLALLLLERQSLKRLRDDLSAVNHSDESTPNRRLSLPAPGRSLEALVREINVLMDQKQAVQVESLRREKALRRQIANISHDLRTPLTAILGYTQLLKDPALSAEDRAEYLTVVEKRSHTLQTLLTGFYDLSRMESGEYPLNLCPVALHTILCELLAAFYEDFTDKDIHLEIDLEDGLPEVSADAGAVTRIFTNLIQNSLKHGGRHLEIHQYAEGNTVVTVFKNEAGGLTESDIASIFDRFFTADRMRTGQNTGLGLAIVKNLVEAMGHRVTASLDGSLFSLCIYWNQA
;
A
#
# COMPACT_ATOMS: atom_id res chain seq x y z
N MET A 1 34.28 68.70 28.92
CA MET A 1 33.96 68.95 27.52
C MET A 1 34.67 67.99 26.57
N PHE A 2 36.04 67.79 26.69
CA PHE A 2 36.78 66.90 25.79
C PHE A 2 36.43 65.40 25.94
N LEU A 3 36.29 64.90 27.15
CA LEU A 3 35.94 63.56 27.48
C LEU A 3 34.51 63.19 26.96
N THR A 4 33.55 64.11 27.05
CA THR A 4 32.16 63.90 26.54
C THR A 4 32.15 63.84 25.03
N LEU A 5 32.96 64.60 24.31
CA LEU A 5 33.12 64.57 22.88
C LEU A 5 33.65 63.21 22.39
N ILE A 6 34.71 62.73 23.07
CA ILE A 6 35.32 61.39 22.75
C ILE A 6 34.32 60.30 23.00
N PHE A 7 33.50 60.34 24.07
CA PHE A 7 32.46 59.37 24.33
C PHE A 7 31.39 59.32 23.22
N PHE A 8 30.93 60.51 22.76
CA PHE A 8 29.96 60.57 21.67
C PHE A 8 30.53 60.06 20.32
N ILE A 9 31.80 60.36 20.03
CA ILE A 9 32.45 59.84 18.81
C ILE A 9 32.60 58.31 18.89
N ALA A 10 33.03 57.76 20.02
CA ALA A 10 33.12 56.33 20.22
C ALA A 10 31.76 55.62 20.13
N LEU A 11 30.73 56.18 20.75
CA LEU A 11 29.36 55.68 20.70
C LEU A 11 28.83 55.68 19.24
N SER A 12 29.07 56.79 18.50
CA SER A 12 28.66 56.92 17.10
C SER A 12 29.38 55.89 16.20
N ALA A 13 30.69 55.66 16.45
CA ALA A 13 31.45 54.64 15.71
C ALA A 13 30.95 53.21 15.98
N VAL A 14 30.61 52.90 17.23
CA VAL A 14 30.00 51.59 17.60
C VAL A 14 28.64 51.42 16.94
N LEU A 15 27.76 52.41 16.98
CA LEU A 15 26.47 52.38 16.34
C LEU A 15 26.56 52.18 14.82
N LEU A 16 27.51 52.89 14.18
CA LEU A 16 27.77 52.76 12.75
C LEU A 16 28.28 51.35 12.41
N ALA A 17 29.19 50.80 13.21
CA ALA A 17 29.70 49.44 13.03
C ALA A 17 28.55 48.39 13.16
N LEU A 18 27.67 48.53 14.14
CA LEU A 18 26.49 47.66 14.31
C LEU A 18 25.56 47.72 13.12
N LEU A 19 25.26 48.92 12.60
CA LEU A 19 24.42 49.12 11.42
C LEU A 19 25.03 48.50 10.15
N LEU A 20 26.35 48.59 10.00
CA LEU A 20 27.08 47.97 8.87
C LEU A 20 27.03 46.44 8.94
N LEU A 21 27.19 45.87 10.14
CA LEU A 21 27.09 44.43 10.37
C LEU A 21 25.67 43.92 10.07
N GLU A 22 24.65 44.64 10.51
CA GLU A 22 23.25 44.28 10.25
C GLU A 22 22.91 44.35 8.74
N ARG A 23 23.36 45.40 8.05
CA ARG A 23 23.23 45.50 6.58
C ARG A 23 23.94 44.38 5.85
N GLN A 24 25.11 43.97 6.29
CA GLN A 24 25.88 42.89 5.69
C GLN A 24 25.21 41.53 5.90
N SER A 25 24.62 41.32 7.09
CA SER A 25 23.85 40.12 7.42
C SER A 25 22.57 40.00 6.54
N LEU A 26 21.84 41.10 6.37
CA LEU A 26 20.65 41.14 5.49
C LEU A 26 21.00 40.88 4.01
N LYS A 27 22.14 41.43 3.54
CA LYS A 27 22.60 41.19 2.16
C LYS A 27 22.95 39.72 1.95
N ARG A 28 23.66 39.07 2.87
CA ARG A 28 23.97 37.65 2.79
C ARG A 28 22.75 36.80 2.84
N LEU A 29 21.80 37.09 3.74
CA LEU A 29 20.54 36.38 3.84
C LEU A 29 19.73 36.45 2.52
N ARG A 30 19.66 37.63 1.88
CA ARG A 30 19.06 37.79 0.58
C ARG A 30 19.74 36.98 -0.50
N ASP A 31 21.06 36.99 -0.53
CA ASP A 31 21.85 36.27 -1.54
C ASP A 31 21.73 34.75 -1.35
N ASP A 32 21.68 34.25 -0.10
CA ASP A 32 21.45 32.85 0.23
C ASP A 32 20.01 32.42 -0.14
N LEU A 33 18.99 33.25 0.14
CA LEU A 33 17.60 33.00 -0.28
C LEU A 33 17.47 32.98 -1.82
N SER A 34 18.14 33.90 -2.50
CA SER A 34 18.17 33.94 -3.96
C SER A 34 18.84 32.70 -4.53
N ALA A 35 19.93 32.24 -3.94
CA ALA A 35 20.62 31.02 -4.35
C ALA A 35 19.77 29.77 -4.13
N VAL A 36 19.00 29.70 -3.04
CA VAL A 36 18.04 28.60 -2.78
C VAL A 36 16.90 28.60 -3.80
N ASN A 37 16.41 29.78 -4.18
CA ASN A 37 15.29 29.90 -5.15
C ASN A 37 15.70 29.59 -6.60
N HIS A 38 17.00 29.71 -6.94
CA HIS A 38 17.55 29.44 -8.26
C HIS A 38 18.39 28.15 -8.34
N SER A 39 18.61 27.47 -7.19
CA SER A 39 19.30 26.18 -7.21
C SER A 39 18.37 25.11 -7.76
N ASP A 40 18.85 24.44 -8.81
CA ASP A 40 18.25 23.24 -9.37
C ASP A 40 18.01 22.18 -8.25
N GLU A 41 17.00 21.33 -8.42
CA GLU A 41 16.50 20.32 -7.45
C GLU A 41 17.57 19.37 -6.86
N SER A 42 18.84 19.50 -7.29
CA SER A 42 19.93 18.58 -6.96
C SER A 42 20.78 18.96 -5.72
N THR A 43 20.56 20.12 -5.08
CA THR A 43 21.35 20.52 -3.89
C THR A 43 20.55 20.31 -2.60
N PRO A 44 20.77 19.18 -1.89
CA PRO A 44 20.08 18.92 -0.63
C PRO A 44 20.66 19.78 0.50
N ASN A 45 19.75 20.34 1.32
CA ASN A 45 20.03 20.77 2.70
C ASN A 45 20.82 22.06 2.91
N ARG A 46 20.58 23.10 2.13
CA ARG A 46 21.15 24.40 2.43
C ARG A 46 20.28 25.14 3.45
N ARG A 47 20.68 25.13 4.72
CA ARG A 47 20.05 25.92 5.78
C ARG A 47 20.59 27.33 5.78
N LEU A 48 19.71 28.30 5.99
CA LEU A 48 20.10 29.70 6.20
C LEU A 48 20.77 29.84 7.56
N SER A 49 21.91 30.56 7.61
CA SER A 49 22.62 30.88 8.85
C SER A 49 22.90 32.37 8.93
N LEU A 50 22.84 32.92 10.14
CA LEU A 50 23.16 34.31 10.39
C LEU A 50 24.59 34.42 10.91
N PRO A 51 25.42 35.28 10.33
CA PRO A 51 26.80 35.52 10.80
C PRO A 51 26.89 36.44 12.01
N ALA A 52 25.80 37.16 12.36
CA ALA A 52 25.80 38.08 13.50
C ALA A 52 24.52 37.92 14.34
N PRO A 53 24.58 37.98 15.68
CA PRO A 53 23.46 37.82 16.57
C PRO A 53 22.47 39.00 16.47
N GLY A 54 21.22 38.68 16.15
CA GLY A 54 20.11 39.64 16.15
C GLY A 54 18.81 38.90 16.44
N ARG A 55 18.24 39.04 17.65
CA ARG A 55 17.09 38.26 18.13
C ARG A 55 15.93 38.18 17.14
N SER A 56 15.57 39.28 16.50
CA SER A 56 14.45 39.31 15.52
C SER A 56 14.80 38.62 14.21
N LEU A 57 16.04 38.74 13.73
CA LEU A 57 16.50 38.11 12.50
C LEU A 57 16.70 36.60 12.69
N GLU A 58 17.17 36.17 13.86
CA GLU A 58 17.30 34.77 14.24
C GLU A 58 15.94 34.05 14.27
N ALA A 59 14.92 34.72 14.82
CA ALA A 59 13.55 34.18 14.80
C ALA A 59 13.04 33.98 13.36
N LEU A 60 13.24 35.01 12.51
CA LEU A 60 12.82 34.93 11.09
C LEU A 60 13.56 33.81 10.33
N VAL A 61 14.88 33.69 10.50
CA VAL A 61 15.68 32.63 9.86
C VAL A 61 15.26 31.25 10.34
N ARG A 62 14.91 31.11 11.62
CA ARG A 62 14.40 29.85 12.17
C ARG A 62 13.08 29.46 11.52
N GLU A 63 12.12 30.39 11.40
CA GLU A 63 10.85 30.13 10.72
C GLU A 63 11.01 29.79 9.24
N ILE A 64 11.92 30.50 8.55
CA ILE A 64 12.22 30.20 7.14
C ILE A 64 12.83 28.79 7.01
N ASN A 65 13.77 28.41 7.88
CA ASN A 65 14.35 27.06 7.86
C ASN A 65 13.29 25.98 8.13
N VAL A 66 12.34 26.22 9.05
CA VAL A 66 11.19 25.31 9.28
C VAL A 66 10.35 25.15 8.02
N LEU A 67 10.01 26.24 7.34
CA LEU A 67 9.27 26.19 6.08
C LEU A 67 10.05 25.44 4.97
N MET A 68 11.36 25.63 4.92
CA MET A 68 12.21 24.91 3.97
C MET A 68 12.24 23.40 4.27
N ASP A 69 12.40 23.01 5.54
CA ASP A 69 12.36 21.62 5.97
C ASP A 69 10.99 20.98 5.64
N GLN A 70 9.87 21.69 5.85
CA GLN A 70 8.52 21.24 5.47
C GLN A 70 8.37 21.08 3.95
N LYS A 71 8.82 22.07 3.16
CA LYS A 71 8.79 21.99 1.69
C LYS A 71 9.58 20.79 1.19
N GLN A 72 10.77 20.57 1.74
CA GLN A 72 11.62 19.44 1.39
C GLN A 72 10.96 18.09 1.75
N ALA A 73 10.34 17.98 2.93
CA ALA A 73 9.60 16.78 3.33
C ALA A 73 8.47 16.45 2.35
N VAL A 74 7.67 17.46 1.96
CA VAL A 74 6.59 17.30 0.96
C VAL A 74 7.15 16.88 -0.40
N GLN A 75 8.26 17.46 -0.83
CA GLN A 75 8.89 17.16 -2.12
C GLN A 75 9.45 15.72 -2.14
N VAL A 76 10.14 15.30 -1.06
CA VAL A 76 10.64 13.92 -0.91
C VAL A 76 9.48 12.93 -0.93
N GLU A 77 8.39 13.23 -0.24
CA GLU A 77 7.19 12.40 -0.22
C GLU A 77 6.53 12.31 -1.60
N SER A 78 6.42 13.45 -2.31
CA SER A 78 5.91 13.48 -3.69
C SER A 78 6.74 12.61 -4.64
N LEU A 79 8.07 12.72 -4.57
CA LEU A 79 8.98 11.88 -5.37
C LEU A 79 8.88 10.38 -5.02
N ARG A 80 8.68 10.06 -3.74
CA ARG A 80 8.44 8.67 -3.32
C ARG A 80 7.14 8.12 -3.90
N ARG A 81 6.06 8.91 -3.85
CA ARG A 81 4.76 8.55 -4.45
C ARG A 81 4.86 8.36 -5.96
N GLU A 82 5.55 9.26 -6.64
CA GLU A 82 5.76 9.15 -8.09
C GLU A 82 6.55 7.88 -8.45
N LYS A 83 7.64 7.58 -7.72
CA LYS A 83 8.40 6.34 -7.93
C LYS A 83 7.57 5.10 -7.65
N ALA A 84 6.75 5.12 -6.60
CA ALA A 84 5.84 4.02 -6.28
C ALA A 84 4.81 3.81 -7.40
N LEU A 85 4.20 4.88 -7.90
CA LEU A 85 3.25 4.84 -9.00
C LEU A 85 3.89 4.29 -10.29
N ARG A 86 5.09 4.77 -10.67
CA ARG A 86 5.82 4.26 -11.84
C ARG A 86 6.12 2.77 -11.72
N ARG A 87 6.51 2.31 -10.51
CA ARG A 87 6.73 0.88 -10.24
C ARG A 87 5.44 0.08 -10.36
N GLN A 88 4.33 0.60 -9.85
CA GLN A 88 3.01 -0.04 -9.98
C GLN A 88 2.60 -0.19 -11.45
N ILE A 89 2.71 0.87 -12.25
CA ILE A 89 2.40 0.82 -13.69
C ILE A 89 3.28 -0.20 -14.42
N ALA A 90 4.57 -0.26 -14.10
CA ALA A 90 5.48 -1.24 -14.70
C ALA A 90 5.09 -2.68 -14.34
N ASN A 91 4.73 -2.94 -13.08
CA ASN A 91 4.27 -4.25 -12.62
C ASN A 91 2.98 -4.67 -13.31
N ILE A 92 1.97 -3.77 -13.37
CA ILE A 92 0.69 -4.02 -14.08
C ILE A 92 0.96 -4.38 -15.54
N SER A 93 1.79 -3.57 -16.22
CA SER A 93 2.11 -3.80 -17.63
C SER A 93 2.78 -5.15 -17.86
N HIS A 94 3.66 -5.58 -16.95
CA HIS A 94 4.31 -6.87 -17.01
C HIS A 94 3.29 -8.00 -16.81
N ASP A 95 2.44 -7.90 -15.79
CA ASP A 95 1.51 -8.96 -15.39
C ASP A 95 0.34 -9.12 -16.38
N LEU A 96 -0.03 -8.05 -17.11
CA LEU A 96 -0.95 -8.12 -18.24
C LEU A 96 -0.29 -8.70 -19.49
N ARG A 97 0.98 -8.38 -19.75
CA ARG A 97 1.70 -8.85 -20.93
C ARG A 97 1.87 -10.38 -20.94
N THR A 98 2.16 -10.98 -19.79
CA THR A 98 2.42 -12.43 -19.68
C THR A 98 1.25 -13.30 -20.18
N PRO A 99 0.00 -13.17 -19.63
CA PRO A 99 -1.15 -13.92 -20.13
C PRO A 99 -1.49 -13.56 -21.57
N LEU A 100 -1.39 -12.28 -21.95
CA LEU A 100 -1.66 -11.84 -23.32
C LEU A 100 -0.71 -12.48 -24.34
N THR A 101 0.58 -12.52 -24.05
CA THR A 101 1.58 -13.15 -24.92
C THR A 101 1.30 -14.65 -25.07
N ALA A 102 0.91 -15.34 -23.98
CA ALA A 102 0.52 -16.74 -24.03
C ALA A 102 -0.72 -16.94 -24.92
N ILE A 103 -1.78 -16.14 -24.74
CA ILE A 103 -3.00 -16.18 -25.57
C ILE A 103 -2.63 -16.04 -27.05
N LEU A 104 -1.84 -15.02 -27.40
CA LEU A 104 -1.43 -14.77 -28.79
C LEU A 104 -0.62 -15.93 -29.34
N GLY A 105 0.35 -16.48 -28.57
CA GLY A 105 1.18 -17.60 -28.98
C GLY A 105 0.36 -18.87 -29.25
N TYR A 106 -0.49 -19.28 -28.33
CA TYR A 106 -1.35 -20.46 -28.52
C TYR A 106 -2.39 -20.25 -29.62
N THR A 107 -2.94 -19.06 -29.79
CA THR A 107 -3.82 -18.73 -30.90
C THR A 107 -3.12 -18.84 -32.26
N GLN A 108 -1.82 -18.54 -32.31
CA GLN A 108 -1.03 -18.72 -33.54
C GLN A 108 -0.77 -20.20 -33.82
N LEU A 109 -0.47 -21.00 -32.79
CA LEU A 109 -0.31 -22.47 -32.94
C LEU A 109 -1.60 -23.15 -33.40
N LEU A 110 -2.77 -22.70 -32.91
CA LEU A 110 -4.09 -23.20 -33.30
C LEU A 110 -4.42 -23.01 -34.78
N LYS A 111 -3.67 -22.16 -35.51
CA LYS A 111 -3.84 -21.97 -36.96
C LYS A 111 -3.16 -23.05 -37.80
N ASP A 112 -2.33 -23.88 -37.20
CA ASP A 112 -1.68 -24.98 -37.90
C ASP A 112 -2.70 -26.05 -38.30
N PRO A 113 -2.89 -26.30 -39.60
CA PRO A 113 -3.84 -27.32 -40.05
C PRO A 113 -3.39 -28.76 -39.74
N ALA A 114 -2.10 -28.96 -39.43
CA ALA A 114 -1.54 -30.27 -39.09
C ALA A 114 -1.69 -30.60 -37.57
N LEU A 115 -2.25 -29.69 -36.77
CA LEU A 115 -2.40 -29.90 -35.34
C LEU A 115 -3.40 -31.00 -35.01
N SER A 116 -3.01 -31.92 -34.09
CA SER A 116 -3.89 -32.98 -33.62
C SER A 116 -5.15 -32.43 -32.91
N ALA A 117 -6.23 -33.22 -32.84
CA ALA A 117 -7.44 -32.80 -32.12
C ALA A 117 -7.18 -32.66 -30.61
N GLU A 118 -6.31 -33.48 -30.04
CA GLU A 118 -5.88 -33.46 -28.64
C GLU A 118 -5.09 -32.19 -28.33
N ASP A 119 -4.05 -31.87 -29.09
CA ASP A 119 -3.26 -30.66 -28.93
C ASP A 119 -4.12 -29.40 -29.09
N ARG A 120 -5.08 -29.44 -30.03
CA ARG A 120 -6.03 -28.32 -30.24
C ARG A 120 -6.90 -28.07 -29.01
N ALA A 121 -7.42 -29.16 -28.38
CA ALA A 121 -8.22 -29.06 -27.16
C ALA A 121 -7.37 -28.53 -25.99
N GLU A 122 -6.13 -29.02 -25.84
CA GLU A 122 -5.20 -28.53 -24.83
C GLU A 122 -4.90 -27.04 -25.00
N TYR A 123 -4.57 -26.59 -26.22
CA TYR A 123 -4.23 -25.18 -26.48
C TYR A 123 -5.44 -24.26 -26.25
N LEU A 124 -6.66 -24.71 -26.60
CA LEU A 124 -7.88 -23.95 -26.29
C LEU A 124 -8.07 -23.79 -24.77
N THR A 125 -7.85 -24.85 -24.00
CA THR A 125 -7.93 -24.82 -22.53
C THR A 125 -6.90 -23.82 -21.94
N VAL A 126 -5.69 -23.80 -22.50
CA VAL A 126 -4.68 -22.81 -22.07
C VAL A 126 -5.11 -21.39 -22.41
N VAL A 127 -5.63 -21.13 -23.62
CA VAL A 127 -6.14 -19.81 -24.02
C VAL A 127 -7.26 -19.36 -23.09
N GLU A 128 -8.22 -20.24 -22.81
CA GLU A 128 -9.33 -19.95 -21.90
C GLU A 128 -8.85 -19.60 -20.50
N LYS A 129 -8.00 -20.43 -19.91
CA LYS A 129 -7.40 -20.20 -18.59
C LYS A 129 -6.65 -18.85 -18.50
N ARG A 130 -5.85 -18.52 -19.54
CA ARG A 130 -5.12 -17.25 -19.57
C ARG A 130 -6.01 -16.03 -19.78
N SER A 131 -7.11 -16.19 -20.53
CA SER A 131 -8.13 -15.15 -20.70
C SER A 131 -8.86 -14.85 -19.39
N HIS A 132 -9.23 -15.86 -18.62
CA HIS A 132 -9.80 -15.70 -17.28
C HIS A 132 -8.80 -15.02 -16.32
N THR A 133 -7.52 -15.39 -16.37
CA THR A 133 -6.49 -14.72 -15.57
C THR A 133 -6.41 -13.23 -15.91
N LEU A 134 -6.40 -12.88 -17.19
CA LEU A 134 -6.35 -11.49 -17.66
C LEU A 134 -7.59 -10.71 -17.22
N GLN A 135 -8.78 -11.31 -17.34
CA GLN A 135 -10.04 -10.72 -16.89
C GLN A 135 -10.00 -10.43 -15.38
N THR A 136 -9.57 -11.37 -14.56
CA THR A 136 -9.43 -11.22 -13.11
C THR A 136 -8.47 -10.08 -12.74
N LEU A 137 -7.33 -9.97 -13.44
CA LEU A 137 -6.38 -8.87 -13.25
C LEU A 137 -7.00 -7.51 -13.58
N LEU A 138 -7.68 -7.39 -14.71
CA LEU A 138 -8.33 -6.15 -15.16
C LEU A 138 -9.43 -5.72 -14.20
N THR A 139 -10.30 -6.65 -13.82
CA THR A 139 -11.39 -6.36 -12.86
C THR A 139 -10.83 -5.96 -11.50
N GLY A 140 -9.84 -6.70 -10.98
CA GLY A 140 -9.19 -6.38 -9.70
C GLY A 140 -8.53 -5.00 -9.71
N PHE A 141 -7.85 -4.66 -10.80
CA PHE A 141 -7.23 -3.34 -10.96
C PHE A 141 -8.28 -2.21 -11.04
N TYR A 142 -9.33 -2.40 -11.84
CA TYR A 142 -10.41 -1.43 -11.96
C TYR A 142 -11.08 -1.15 -10.62
N ASP A 143 -11.41 -2.22 -9.87
CA ASP A 143 -12.06 -2.09 -8.57
C ASP A 143 -11.15 -1.39 -7.54
N LEU A 144 -9.85 -1.76 -7.49
CA LEU A 144 -8.90 -1.07 -6.63
C LEU A 144 -8.79 0.42 -6.97
N SER A 145 -8.79 0.77 -8.25
CA SER A 145 -8.76 2.18 -8.68
C SER A 145 -10.00 2.94 -8.21
N ARG A 146 -11.19 2.32 -8.28
CA ARG A 146 -12.45 2.91 -7.78
C ARG A 146 -12.50 3.02 -6.26
N MET A 147 -11.95 2.05 -5.54
CA MET A 147 -11.85 2.11 -4.07
C MET A 147 -10.97 3.27 -3.62
N GLU A 148 -9.83 3.48 -4.30
CA GLU A 148 -8.92 4.59 -3.95
C GLU A 148 -9.45 5.97 -4.30
N SER A 149 -10.24 6.09 -5.38
CA SER A 149 -10.93 7.34 -5.69
C SER A 149 -12.14 7.62 -4.80
N GLY A 150 -12.52 6.68 -3.91
CA GLY A 150 -13.73 6.77 -3.10
C GLY A 150 -15.03 6.59 -3.90
N GLU A 151 -14.93 6.10 -5.14
CA GLU A 151 -16.08 5.90 -6.05
C GLU A 151 -16.65 4.48 -5.99
N TYR A 152 -16.08 3.61 -5.15
CA TYR A 152 -16.58 2.25 -5.01
C TYR A 152 -17.90 2.25 -4.21
N PRO A 153 -19.02 1.85 -4.80
CA PRO A 153 -20.31 1.89 -4.11
C PRO A 153 -20.36 0.78 -3.06
N LEU A 154 -20.47 1.15 -1.79
CA LEU A 154 -20.72 0.22 -0.69
C LEU A 154 -22.13 0.46 -0.16
N ASN A 155 -22.89 -0.60 0.00
CA ASN A 155 -24.20 -0.59 0.62
C ASN A 155 -24.09 -1.21 2.02
N LEU A 156 -23.77 -0.38 3.02
CA LEU A 156 -23.61 -0.84 4.39
C LEU A 156 -24.98 -1.17 4.99
N CYS A 157 -25.14 -2.42 5.43
CA CYS A 157 -26.31 -2.92 6.14
C CYS A 157 -25.87 -3.92 7.23
N PRO A 158 -26.73 -4.31 8.17
CA PRO A 158 -26.44 -5.39 9.10
C PRO A 158 -26.21 -6.70 8.34
N VAL A 159 -25.05 -7.34 8.55
CA VAL A 159 -24.61 -8.55 7.84
C VAL A 159 -24.19 -9.60 8.86
N ALA A 160 -24.75 -10.81 8.72
CA ALA A 160 -24.33 -11.99 9.46
C ALA A 160 -23.09 -12.64 8.81
N LEU A 161 -21.90 -12.31 9.30
CA LEU A 161 -20.63 -12.81 8.75
C LEU A 161 -20.54 -14.33 8.76
N HIS A 162 -21.04 -14.96 9.85
CA HIS A 162 -21.05 -16.41 10.03
C HIS A 162 -21.73 -17.12 8.85
N THR A 163 -22.90 -16.64 8.42
CA THR A 163 -23.66 -17.24 7.33
C THR A 163 -22.88 -17.21 6.02
N ILE A 164 -22.32 -16.03 5.65
CA ILE A 164 -21.55 -15.88 4.42
C ILE A 164 -20.31 -16.77 4.43
N LEU A 165 -19.62 -16.85 5.58
CA LEU A 165 -18.42 -17.67 5.71
C LEU A 165 -18.75 -19.16 5.55
N CYS A 166 -19.80 -19.65 6.21
CA CYS A 166 -20.24 -21.04 6.10
C CYS A 166 -20.63 -21.41 4.66
N GLU A 167 -21.39 -20.55 3.98
CA GLU A 167 -21.79 -20.76 2.58
C GLU A 167 -20.56 -20.87 1.66
N LEU A 168 -19.57 -20.00 1.84
CA LEU A 168 -18.33 -20.03 1.07
C LEU A 168 -17.49 -21.27 1.38
N LEU A 169 -17.34 -21.65 2.65
CA LEU A 169 -16.59 -22.85 3.02
C LEU A 169 -17.22 -24.12 2.43
N ALA A 170 -18.56 -24.18 2.40
CA ALA A 170 -19.28 -25.26 1.73
C ALA A 170 -19.04 -25.26 0.20
N ALA A 171 -19.03 -24.08 -0.43
CA ALA A 171 -18.77 -23.96 -1.87
C ALA A 171 -17.34 -24.36 -2.27
N PHE A 172 -16.34 -24.14 -1.39
CA PHE A 172 -14.95 -24.50 -1.64
C PHE A 172 -14.54 -25.88 -1.07
N TYR A 173 -15.49 -26.67 -0.59
CA TYR A 173 -15.21 -27.96 0.07
C TYR A 173 -14.44 -28.95 -0.82
N GLU A 174 -14.85 -29.06 -2.08
CA GLU A 174 -14.17 -29.94 -3.07
C GLU A 174 -12.74 -29.45 -3.32
N ASP A 175 -12.51 -28.14 -3.44
CA ASP A 175 -11.18 -27.56 -3.64
C ASP A 175 -10.21 -27.88 -2.47
N PHE A 176 -10.71 -27.85 -1.23
CA PHE A 176 -9.92 -28.25 -0.06
C PHE A 176 -9.60 -29.74 -0.07
N THR A 177 -10.59 -30.57 -0.42
CA THR A 177 -10.45 -32.03 -0.49
C THR A 177 -9.45 -32.43 -1.58
N ASP A 178 -9.56 -31.86 -2.77
CA ASP A 178 -8.68 -32.15 -3.92
C ASP A 178 -7.22 -31.78 -3.64
N LYS A 179 -7.01 -30.78 -2.77
CA LYS A 179 -5.64 -30.32 -2.39
C LYS A 179 -5.13 -30.96 -1.10
N ASP A 180 -5.88 -31.88 -0.48
CA ASP A 180 -5.51 -32.51 0.78
C ASP A 180 -5.21 -31.47 1.89
N ILE A 181 -6.07 -30.42 1.98
CA ILE A 181 -5.96 -29.37 3.00
C ILE A 181 -6.81 -29.75 4.20
N HIS A 182 -6.16 -29.87 5.36
CA HIS A 182 -6.85 -30.04 6.63
C HIS A 182 -7.42 -28.70 7.08
N LEU A 183 -8.76 -28.65 7.16
CA LEU A 183 -9.50 -27.45 7.52
C LEU A 183 -9.99 -27.60 8.98
N GLU A 184 -9.55 -26.67 9.85
CA GLU A 184 -10.02 -26.54 11.23
C GLU A 184 -10.88 -25.28 11.35
N ILE A 185 -12.14 -25.46 11.77
CA ILE A 185 -13.13 -24.38 11.82
C ILE A 185 -13.64 -24.27 13.25
N ASP A 186 -13.49 -23.08 13.84
CA ASP A 186 -14.02 -22.72 15.16
C ASP A 186 -14.76 -21.39 15.03
N LEU A 187 -16.08 -21.49 14.88
CA LEU A 187 -16.96 -20.34 14.70
C LEU A 187 -17.94 -20.27 15.86
N GLU A 188 -17.88 -19.19 16.61
CA GLU A 188 -18.78 -18.92 17.74
C GLU A 188 -20.22 -18.73 17.24
N ASP A 189 -21.16 -19.38 17.91
CA ASP A 189 -22.59 -19.24 17.59
C ASP A 189 -23.18 -17.92 18.10
N GLY A 190 -24.13 -17.38 17.38
CA GLY A 190 -24.89 -16.23 17.84
C GLY A 190 -24.12 -14.90 17.80
N LEU A 191 -23.10 -14.82 16.98
CA LEU A 191 -22.35 -13.57 16.77
C LEU A 191 -23.26 -12.43 16.29
N PRO A 192 -23.02 -11.19 16.77
CA PRO A 192 -23.78 -10.03 16.33
C PRO A 192 -23.53 -9.74 14.84
N GLU A 193 -24.51 -9.13 14.19
CA GLU A 193 -24.38 -8.60 12.86
C GLU A 193 -23.43 -7.39 12.86
N VAL A 194 -22.73 -7.21 11.73
CA VAL A 194 -21.79 -6.10 11.54
C VAL A 194 -22.29 -5.16 10.45
N SER A 195 -21.96 -3.88 10.54
CA SER A 195 -22.30 -2.89 9.52
C SER A 195 -21.38 -3.04 8.32
N ALA A 196 -21.79 -3.83 7.31
CA ALA A 196 -20.94 -4.15 6.16
C ALA A 196 -21.78 -4.25 4.87
N ASP A 197 -21.09 -4.33 3.74
CA ASP A 197 -21.67 -4.70 2.45
C ASP A 197 -21.47 -6.20 2.23
N ALA A 198 -22.58 -6.95 2.07
CA ALA A 198 -22.54 -8.41 1.94
C ALA A 198 -21.73 -8.88 0.73
N GLY A 199 -21.78 -8.16 -0.40
CA GLY A 199 -20.99 -8.46 -1.59
C GLY A 199 -19.48 -8.23 -1.34
N ALA A 200 -19.13 -7.15 -0.63
CA ALA A 200 -17.75 -6.87 -0.22
C ALA A 200 -17.24 -7.94 0.75
N VAL A 201 -18.05 -8.36 1.75
CA VAL A 201 -17.70 -9.45 2.68
C VAL A 201 -17.48 -10.76 1.93
N THR A 202 -18.38 -11.14 1.04
CA THR A 202 -18.23 -12.34 0.18
C THR A 202 -16.93 -12.29 -0.59
N ARG A 203 -16.58 -11.15 -1.16
CA ARG A 203 -15.34 -10.94 -1.90
C ARG A 203 -14.11 -11.03 -1.02
N ILE A 204 -14.14 -10.47 0.20
CA ILE A 204 -13.06 -10.57 1.19
C ILE A 204 -12.78 -12.03 1.52
N PHE A 205 -13.81 -12.78 1.95
CA PHE A 205 -13.64 -14.18 2.34
C PHE A 205 -13.22 -15.06 1.16
N THR A 206 -13.76 -14.83 -0.04
CA THR A 206 -13.32 -15.53 -1.26
C THR A 206 -11.83 -15.31 -1.54
N ASN A 207 -11.34 -14.07 -1.42
CA ASN A 207 -9.92 -13.79 -1.60
C ASN A 207 -9.05 -14.48 -0.54
N LEU A 208 -9.49 -14.51 0.72
CA LEU A 208 -8.76 -15.18 1.80
C LEU A 208 -8.73 -16.70 1.61
N ILE A 209 -9.87 -17.32 1.31
CA ILE A 209 -9.96 -18.76 1.02
C ILE A 209 -9.07 -19.12 -0.17
N GLN A 210 -9.16 -18.38 -1.27
CA GLN A 210 -8.32 -18.62 -2.46
C GLN A 210 -6.83 -18.41 -2.18
N ASN A 211 -6.49 -17.44 -1.32
CA ASN A 211 -5.11 -17.23 -0.91
C ASN A 211 -4.59 -18.43 -0.11
N SER A 212 -5.38 -18.93 0.83
CA SER A 212 -5.05 -20.12 1.62
C SER A 212 -4.95 -21.38 0.76
N LEU A 213 -5.86 -21.58 -0.19
CA LEU A 213 -5.81 -22.67 -1.17
C LEU A 213 -4.56 -22.65 -2.07
N LYS A 214 -3.98 -21.48 -2.31
CA LYS A 214 -2.80 -21.32 -3.18
C LYS A 214 -1.48 -21.38 -2.41
N HIS A 215 -1.46 -20.86 -1.18
CA HIS A 215 -0.22 -20.59 -0.45
C HIS A 215 -0.19 -21.19 0.95
N GLY A 216 -1.31 -21.67 1.48
CA GLY A 216 -1.51 -22.02 2.88
C GLY A 216 -1.01 -23.39 3.32
N GLY A 217 -0.19 -24.07 2.51
CA GLY A 217 0.28 -25.41 2.88
C GLY A 217 -0.88 -26.43 2.95
N ARG A 218 -0.82 -27.34 3.94
CA ARG A 218 -1.83 -28.40 4.14
C ARG A 218 -2.74 -28.15 5.32
N HIS A 219 -2.58 -27.03 6.03
CA HIS A 219 -3.35 -26.73 7.23
C HIS A 219 -3.91 -25.32 7.16
N LEU A 220 -5.24 -25.18 7.36
CA LEU A 220 -5.95 -23.93 7.43
C LEU A 220 -6.84 -23.90 8.64
N GLU A 221 -6.60 -22.96 9.55
CA GLU A 221 -7.47 -22.67 10.70
C GLU A 221 -8.28 -21.41 10.43
N ILE A 222 -9.58 -21.47 10.72
CA ILE A 222 -10.49 -20.34 10.62
C ILE A 222 -11.23 -20.19 11.95
N HIS A 223 -11.07 -19.03 12.58
CA HIS A 223 -11.76 -18.71 13.82
C HIS A 223 -12.63 -17.48 13.63
N GLN A 224 -13.82 -17.48 14.26
CA GLN A 224 -14.68 -16.30 14.30
C GLN A 224 -15.31 -16.21 15.69
N TYR A 225 -15.09 -15.10 16.39
CA TYR A 225 -15.53 -14.89 17.77
C TYR A 225 -15.82 -13.42 18.06
N ALA A 226 -16.55 -13.14 19.16
CA ALA A 226 -16.78 -11.77 19.61
C ALA A 226 -15.71 -11.35 20.61
N GLU A 227 -15.17 -10.14 20.44
CA GLU A 227 -14.27 -9.48 21.39
C GLU A 227 -14.79 -8.06 21.69
N GLY A 228 -15.48 -7.92 22.83
CA GLY A 228 -16.11 -6.67 23.23
C GLY A 228 -17.19 -6.23 22.23
N ASN A 229 -17.00 -5.12 21.55
CA ASN A 229 -17.92 -4.57 20.54
C ASN A 229 -17.46 -4.88 19.10
N THR A 230 -16.66 -5.92 18.93
CA THR A 230 -16.05 -6.26 17.66
C THR A 230 -16.21 -7.74 17.39
N VAL A 231 -16.57 -8.13 16.20
CA VAL A 231 -16.43 -9.51 15.72
C VAL A 231 -15.04 -9.66 15.10
N VAL A 232 -14.34 -10.71 15.46
CA VAL A 232 -13.00 -11.00 14.94
C VAL A 232 -13.07 -12.22 14.05
N THR A 233 -12.57 -12.12 12.82
CA THR A 233 -12.38 -13.26 11.92
C THR A 233 -10.89 -13.48 11.69
N VAL A 234 -10.40 -14.68 11.92
CA VAL A 234 -8.99 -15.05 11.80
C VAL A 234 -8.84 -16.16 10.78
N PHE A 235 -7.91 -15.96 9.84
CA PHE A 235 -7.42 -17.00 8.95
C PHE A 235 -5.96 -17.28 9.29
N LYS A 236 -5.62 -18.54 9.61
CA LYS A 236 -4.24 -18.95 9.88
C LYS A 236 -3.86 -20.11 8.98
N ASN A 237 -2.72 -20.01 8.36
CA ASN A 237 -2.18 -21.09 7.54
C ASN A 237 -0.65 -21.08 7.53
N GLU A 238 -0.06 -22.21 7.18
CA GLU A 238 1.37 -22.27 6.93
C GLU A 238 1.75 -21.41 5.71
N ALA A 239 2.75 -20.57 5.85
CA ALA A 239 3.24 -19.73 4.76
C ALA A 239 4.71 -20.00 4.51
N GLY A 240 5.00 -20.98 3.66
CA GLY A 240 6.36 -21.25 3.20
C GLY A 240 6.90 -20.07 2.38
N GLY A 241 8.03 -19.50 2.81
CA GLY A 241 8.75 -18.47 2.05
C GLY A 241 8.41 -17.02 2.40
N LEU A 242 7.46 -16.75 3.30
CA LEU A 242 7.26 -15.42 3.89
C LEU A 242 8.31 -15.13 4.96
N THR A 243 8.73 -13.87 5.04
CA THR A 243 9.62 -13.35 6.09
C THR A 243 8.92 -12.26 6.87
N GLU A 244 9.38 -11.95 8.08
CA GLU A 244 8.83 -10.83 8.89
C GLU A 244 8.88 -9.49 8.13
N SER A 245 9.90 -9.27 7.30
CA SER A 245 10.00 -8.07 6.47
C SER A 245 8.93 -8.00 5.39
N ASP A 246 8.38 -9.13 4.96
CA ASP A 246 7.33 -9.19 3.94
C ASP A 246 5.97 -8.78 4.51
N ILE A 247 5.73 -8.98 5.81
CA ILE A 247 4.47 -8.62 6.47
C ILE A 247 4.15 -7.13 6.35
N ALA A 248 5.15 -6.26 6.41
CA ALA A 248 4.95 -4.83 6.23
C ALA A 248 4.37 -4.46 4.85
N SER A 249 4.64 -5.29 3.83
CA SER A 249 4.22 -5.08 2.45
C SER A 249 3.18 -6.10 1.96
N ILE A 250 2.65 -6.96 2.84
CA ILE A 250 1.75 -8.07 2.44
C ILE A 250 0.46 -7.58 1.78
N PHE A 251 0.02 -6.37 2.13
CA PHE A 251 -1.15 -5.71 1.56
C PHE A 251 -0.82 -4.79 0.38
N ASP A 252 0.46 -4.66 0.02
CA ASP A 252 0.84 -3.86 -1.14
C ASP A 252 0.36 -4.53 -2.42
N ARG A 253 -0.04 -3.73 -3.39
CA ARG A 253 -0.46 -4.22 -4.70
C ARG A 253 0.68 -4.95 -5.38
N PHE A 254 0.36 -6.07 -6.02
CA PHE A 254 1.32 -6.90 -6.76
C PHE A 254 2.44 -7.47 -5.88
N PHE A 255 2.27 -7.43 -4.56
CA PHE A 255 3.18 -8.13 -3.67
C PHE A 255 2.99 -9.64 -3.83
N THR A 256 4.08 -10.35 -4.03
CA THR A 256 4.17 -11.81 -4.06
C THR A 256 5.47 -12.22 -3.37
N ALA A 257 5.38 -13.13 -2.39
CA ALA A 257 6.56 -13.70 -1.73
C ALA A 257 7.37 -14.59 -2.69
N ASP A 258 6.70 -15.16 -3.69
CA ASP A 258 7.34 -15.99 -4.73
C ASP A 258 8.11 -15.10 -5.71
N ARG A 259 9.43 -15.06 -5.55
CA ARG A 259 10.36 -14.33 -6.42
C ARG A 259 10.42 -14.87 -7.85
N MET A 260 10.01 -16.12 -8.06
CA MET A 260 9.80 -16.72 -9.37
C MET A 260 8.32 -16.62 -9.73
N ARG A 261 7.91 -15.50 -10.28
CA ARG A 261 6.53 -15.25 -10.74
C ARG A 261 6.08 -16.34 -11.71
N THR A 262 5.38 -17.35 -11.22
CA THR A 262 4.82 -18.44 -12.05
C THR A 262 3.59 -18.01 -12.86
N GLY A 263 3.23 -16.72 -12.82
CA GLY A 263 2.12 -16.15 -13.60
C GLY A 263 0.71 -16.54 -13.12
N GLN A 264 0.60 -17.23 -11.99
CA GLN A 264 -0.70 -17.62 -11.41
C GLN A 264 -1.18 -16.70 -10.29
N ASN A 265 -0.28 -15.89 -9.72
CA ASN A 265 -0.56 -15.01 -8.58
C ASN A 265 -0.52 -13.55 -9.00
N THR A 266 -1.66 -12.88 -8.86
CA THR A 266 -1.80 -11.47 -9.26
C THR A 266 -1.28 -10.50 -8.21
N GLY A 267 -1.09 -10.94 -6.95
CA GLY A 267 -0.71 -10.06 -5.83
C GLY A 267 -1.74 -8.97 -5.52
N LEU A 268 -2.99 -9.13 -5.99
CA LEU A 268 -4.07 -8.16 -5.77
C LEU A 268 -5.02 -8.57 -4.65
N GLY A 269 -5.09 -9.87 -4.31
CA GLY A 269 -6.11 -10.40 -3.40
C GLY A 269 -6.09 -9.74 -2.02
N LEU A 270 -4.93 -9.68 -1.36
CA LEU A 270 -4.81 -9.07 -0.03
C LEU A 270 -4.93 -7.54 -0.07
N ALA A 271 -4.49 -6.89 -1.15
CA ALA A 271 -4.73 -5.47 -1.36
C ALA A 271 -6.23 -5.15 -1.46
N ILE A 272 -7.01 -5.97 -2.18
CA ILE A 272 -8.48 -5.87 -2.26
C ILE A 272 -9.09 -6.07 -0.87
N VAL A 273 -8.67 -7.09 -0.13
CA VAL A 273 -9.14 -7.34 1.24
C VAL A 273 -8.96 -6.11 2.11
N LYS A 274 -7.75 -5.56 2.17
CA LYS A 274 -7.45 -4.38 2.97
C LYS A 274 -8.32 -3.18 2.58
N ASN A 275 -8.37 -2.86 1.29
CA ASN A 275 -9.15 -1.71 0.82
C ASN A 275 -10.64 -1.85 1.12
N LEU A 276 -11.25 -3.03 0.93
CA LEU A 276 -12.66 -3.26 1.25
C LEU A 276 -12.93 -3.16 2.76
N VAL A 277 -12.08 -3.79 3.58
CA VAL A 277 -12.21 -3.74 5.04
C VAL A 277 -12.11 -2.30 5.55
N GLU A 278 -11.11 -1.54 5.11
CA GLU A 278 -10.90 -0.15 5.52
C GLU A 278 -12.00 0.80 4.97
N ALA A 279 -12.47 0.58 3.74
CA ALA A 279 -13.55 1.38 3.15
C ALA A 279 -14.89 1.21 3.89
N MET A 280 -15.12 0.05 4.53
CA MET A 280 -16.28 -0.21 5.40
C MET A 280 -16.06 0.28 6.85
N GLY A 281 -14.91 0.90 7.17
CA GLY A 281 -14.60 1.38 8.51
C GLY A 281 -14.12 0.31 9.50
N HIS A 282 -13.67 -0.83 8.99
CA HIS A 282 -13.13 -1.94 9.77
C HIS A 282 -11.61 -1.97 9.72
N ARG A 283 -10.98 -2.91 10.42
CA ARG A 283 -9.52 -3.03 10.49
C ARG A 283 -9.06 -4.43 10.12
N VAL A 284 -7.96 -4.53 9.38
CA VAL A 284 -7.28 -5.80 9.07
C VAL A 284 -5.81 -5.72 9.51
N THR A 285 -5.29 -6.83 10.02
CA THR A 285 -3.88 -6.99 10.39
C THR A 285 -3.37 -8.33 9.90
N ALA A 286 -2.07 -8.39 9.67
CA ALA A 286 -1.38 -9.64 9.36
C ALA A 286 -0.16 -9.80 10.28
N SER A 287 0.15 -11.03 10.62
CA SER A 287 1.33 -11.39 11.43
C SER A 287 1.91 -12.71 10.96
N LEU A 288 3.18 -12.91 11.27
CA LEU A 288 3.90 -14.16 11.00
C LEU A 288 4.57 -14.60 12.30
N ASP A 289 4.29 -15.83 12.71
CA ASP A 289 4.95 -16.46 13.84
C ASP A 289 5.63 -17.76 13.37
N GLY A 290 6.95 -17.68 13.21
CA GLY A 290 7.69 -18.75 12.54
C GLY A 290 7.23 -18.94 11.08
N SER A 291 6.58 -20.07 10.78
CA SER A 291 5.98 -20.37 9.49
C SER A 291 4.47 -20.15 9.45
N LEU A 292 3.85 -19.77 10.56
CA LEU A 292 2.41 -19.60 10.66
C LEU A 292 2.01 -18.16 10.32
N PHE A 293 1.37 -17.97 9.19
CA PHE A 293 0.79 -16.70 8.77
C PHE A 293 -0.61 -16.58 9.35
N SER A 294 -0.91 -15.44 9.97
CA SER A 294 -2.22 -15.12 10.54
C SER A 294 -2.73 -13.79 9.97
N LEU A 295 -3.96 -13.78 9.47
CA LEU A 295 -4.67 -12.59 9.03
C LEU A 295 -5.92 -12.43 9.88
N CYS A 296 -6.03 -11.27 10.55
CA CYS A 296 -7.15 -10.96 11.45
C CYS A 296 -7.94 -9.77 10.90
N ILE A 297 -9.26 -9.90 10.81
CA ILE A 297 -10.18 -8.80 10.49
C ILE A 297 -11.01 -8.51 11.71
N TYR A 298 -11.07 -7.23 12.08
CA TYR A 298 -11.82 -6.70 13.21
C TYR A 298 -13.02 -5.92 12.66
N TRP A 299 -14.22 -6.48 12.85
CA TRP A 299 -15.47 -5.93 12.34
C TRP A 299 -16.19 -5.18 13.45
N ASN A 300 -16.48 -3.92 13.26
CA ASN A 300 -17.30 -3.15 14.18
C ASN A 300 -18.74 -3.63 14.08
N GLN A 301 -19.41 -3.81 15.22
CA GLN A 301 -20.84 -4.18 15.28
C GLN A 301 -21.72 -3.09 14.66
N ALA A 302 -22.89 -3.48 14.16
CA ALA A 302 -23.86 -2.60 13.53
C ALA A 302 -24.54 -1.64 14.51
#